data_fa0ea3e4bbeea001a077d72f17420b12
#
_entry.id   fa0ea3e4bbeea001a077d72f17420b12
#
_cell.length_a   1.000
_cell.length_b   1.000
_cell.length_c   1.000
_cell.angle_alpha   90.00
_cell.angle_beta   90.00
_cell.angle_gamma   90.00
#
_symmetry.space_group_name_H-M   'P 1'
#
loop_
_entity.id
_entity.type
_entity.pdbx_description
1 polymer ?
#
loop_
_entity_poly.entity_id
_entity_poly.type
_entity_poly.pdbx_seq_one_letter_code
_entity_poly.pdbx_strand_id
1 'polypeptide(L)'
;MNRMHTRQWTGWRTRVFRILSPPFIERVAHRAAPAVAPPCSGVPRTIYVAHITRVEYGLFLDGLSLDSWLPASYETWMDETRALHVHYRKSGFRTEPVITSWHGFFSHARRNGMSPTYALLTVYANQLGWLHTARQDG
;
A
#
# COMPACT_ATOMS: atom_id res chain seq x y z
N MET A 1 -20.43 23.73 38.00
CA MET A 1 -21.14 23.38 36.79
C MET A 1 -20.14 23.18 35.63
N ASN A 2 -19.71 21.96 35.44
CA ASN A 2 -18.75 21.62 34.40
C ASN A 2 -19.53 21.26 33.11
N ARG A 3 -19.49 22.14 32.12
CA ARG A 3 -19.91 21.77 30.76
C ARG A 3 -18.77 21.00 30.09
N MET A 4 -18.84 19.69 30.12
CA MET A 4 -18.05 18.83 29.24
C MET A 4 -18.38 19.13 27.79
N HIS A 5 -17.42 19.68 27.07
CA HIS A 5 -17.48 19.76 25.61
C HIS A 5 -17.33 18.36 25.03
N THR A 6 -18.43 17.73 24.71
CA THR A 6 -18.48 16.59 23.79
C THR A 6 -18.05 17.09 22.42
N ARG A 7 -16.76 17.00 22.11
CA ARG A 7 -16.29 17.18 20.73
C ARG A 7 -16.87 16.06 19.88
N GLN A 8 -17.76 16.45 19.02
CA GLN A 8 -18.41 15.60 18.03
C GLN A 8 -17.36 14.95 17.12
N TRP A 9 -17.18 13.66 17.27
CA TRP A 9 -16.39 12.79 16.40
C TRP A 9 -17.14 12.40 15.11
N THR A 10 -17.95 13.29 14.57
CA THR A 10 -18.81 13.02 13.41
C THR A 10 -18.10 13.18 12.06
N GLY A 11 -16.89 13.76 12.03
CA GLY A 11 -16.18 14.04 10.78
C GLY A 11 -15.45 12.84 10.17
N TRP A 12 -15.16 11.80 10.93
CA TRP A 12 -14.32 10.68 10.48
C TRP A 12 -15.09 9.60 9.74
N ARG A 13 -16.35 9.37 10.07
CA ARG A 13 -17.19 8.36 9.39
C ARG A 13 -17.46 8.68 7.93
N THR A 14 -17.60 9.94 7.58
CA THR A 14 -17.92 10.36 6.22
C THR A 14 -16.72 10.27 5.27
N ARG A 15 -15.50 10.40 5.78
CA ARG A 15 -14.27 10.25 4.97
C ARG A 15 -13.94 8.79 4.66
N VAL A 16 -14.18 7.87 5.60
CA VAL A 16 -13.89 6.44 5.44
C VAL A 16 -14.78 5.83 4.34
N PHE A 17 -16.06 6.18 4.28
CA PHE A 17 -16.98 5.66 3.25
C PHE A 17 -16.70 6.16 1.83
N ARG A 18 -16.10 7.35 1.67
CA ARG A 18 -15.78 7.89 0.34
C ARG A 18 -14.52 7.27 -0.28
N ILE A 19 -13.70 6.63 0.51
CA ILE A 19 -12.40 6.08 0.11
C ILE A 19 -12.51 4.60 -0.29
N LEU A 20 -13.55 3.90 0.16
CA LEU A 20 -13.87 2.51 -0.23
C LEU A 20 -14.58 2.40 -1.60
N SER A 21 -14.71 3.50 -2.33
CA SER A 21 -15.31 3.51 -3.66
C SER A 21 -14.36 2.90 -4.71
N PRO A 22 -14.88 2.18 -5.72
CA PRO A 22 -14.11 1.64 -6.84
C PRO A 22 -13.01 2.56 -7.40
N PRO A 23 -13.20 3.90 -7.47
CA PRO A 23 -12.15 4.81 -7.94
C PRO A 23 -10.89 4.85 -7.08
N PHE A 24 -10.91 4.35 -5.84
CA PHE A 24 -9.71 4.29 -5.01
C PHE A 24 -8.77 3.17 -5.46
N ILE A 25 -9.30 1.98 -5.71
CA ILE A 25 -8.52 0.84 -6.26
C ILE A 25 -7.90 1.25 -7.59
N GLU A 26 -8.65 1.94 -8.46
CA GLU A 26 -8.13 2.46 -9.71
C GLU A 26 -7.05 3.52 -9.50
N ARG A 27 -7.20 4.44 -8.55
CA ARG A 27 -6.17 5.46 -8.25
C ARG A 27 -4.91 4.87 -7.66
N VAL A 28 -5.02 3.87 -6.79
CA VAL A 28 -3.85 3.16 -6.24
C VAL A 28 -3.19 2.35 -7.34
N ALA A 29 -3.95 1.65 -8.17
CA ALA A 29 -3.44 0.91 -9.31
C ALA A 29 -2.76 1.84 -10.33
N HIS A 30 -3.34 2.99 -10.66
CA HIS A 30 -2.74 3.98 -11.57
C HIS A 30 -1.52 4.71 -11.01
N ARG A 31 -1.47 5.00 -9.70
CA ARG A 31 -0.32 5.64 -9.08
C ARG A 31 0.78 4.66 -8.70
N ALA A 32 0.43 3.42 -8.42
CA ALA A 32 1.38 2.38 -8.04
C ALA A 32 1.92 1.60 -9.25
N ALA A 33 1.24 1.64 -10.38
CA ALA A 33 1.81 1.13 -11.60
C ALA A 33 2.88 2.12 -12.07
N PRO A 34 4.19 1.81 -11.98
CA PRO A 34 5.13 2.46 -12.87
C PRO A 34 4.54 2.29 -14.26
N ALA A 35 4.66 3.32 -15.12
CA ALA A 35 4.18 3.26 -16.49
C ALA A 35 4.86 2.06 -17.20
N VAL A 36 4.23 0.90 -17.03
CA VAL A 36 4.71 -0.38 -17.49
C VAL A 36 4.18 -0.51 -18.89
N ALA A 37 5.07 -0.32 -19.86
CA ALA A 37 4.79 -0.71 -21.22
C ALA A 37 4.23 -2.15 -21.23
N PRO A 38 3.18 -2.44 -22.02
CA PRO A 38 2.65 -3.79 -22.09
C PRO A 38 3.77 -4.77 -22.42
N PRO A 39 3.79 -5.95 -21.81
CA PRO A 39 4.84 -6.93 -22.06
C PRO A 39 4.84 -7.33 -23.52
N CYS A 40 5.89 -7.00 -24.24
CA CYS A 40 6.11 -7.44 -25.62
C CYS A 40 6.48 -8.93 -25.71
N SER A 41 6.68 -9.59 -24.59
CA SER A 41 6.94 -11.03 -24.47
C SER A 41 5.83 -11.65 -23.64
N GLY A 42 5.23 -12.74 -24.10
CA GLY A 42 4.08 -13.42 -23.50
C GLY A 42 4.26 -13.97 -22.06
N VAL A 43 5.26 -13.48 -21.33
CA VAL A 43 5.48 -13.79 -19.92
C VAL A 43 4.80 -12.70 -19.08
N PRO A 44 3.83 -13.07 -18.23
CA PRO A 44 3.17 -12.10 -17.36
C PRO A 44 4.18 -11.45 -16.41
N ARG A 45 4.18 -10.11 -16.37
CA ARG A 45 4.98 -9.35 -15.40
C ARG A 45 4.46 -9.57 -13.99
N THR A 46 5.39 -9.76 -13.06
CA THR A 46 5.06 -9.86 -11.64
C THR A 46 5.04 -8.47 -11.00
N ILE A 47 3.96 -8.16 -10.31
CA ILE A 47 3.82 -6.99 -9.44
C ILE A 47 3.93 -7.47 -8.00
N TYR A 48 4.84 -6.89 -7.25
CA TYR A 48 5.02 -7.20 -5.84
C TYR A 48 4.22 -6.20 -5.00
N VAL A 49 3.32 -6.73 -4.20
CA VAL A 49 2.40 -5.93 -3.38
C VAL A 49 2.89 -5.95 -1.93
N ALA A 50 2.99 -4.78 -1.30
CA ALA A 50 3.38 -4.69 0.10
C ALA A 50 2.43 -5.48 0.99
N HIS A 51 2.98 -6.35 1.82
CA HIS A 51 2.28 -7.07 2.86
C HIS A 51 2.80 -6.61 4.22
N ILE A 52 1.98 -5.86 4.95
CA ILE A 52 2.26 -5.41 6.30
C ILE A 52 1.72 -6.46 7.27
N THR A 53 2.52 -6.86 8.24
CA THR A 53 2.05 -7.78 9.27
C THR A 53 1.11 -7.07 10.26
N ARG A 54 0.20 -7.81 10.88
CA ARG A 54 -0.72 -7.24 11.87
C ARG A 54 0.03 -6.52 13.00
N VAL A 55 1.16 -7.06 13.43
CA VAL A 55 1.97 -6.51 14.52
C VAL A 55 2.55 -5.14 14.16
N GLU A 56 2.96 -4.95 12.92
CA GLU A 56 3.58 -3.69 12.47
C GLU A 56 2.58 -2.69 11.90
N TYR A 57 1.33 -3.09 11.68
CA TYR A 57 0.34 -2.25 11.02
C TYR A 57 0.13 -0.90 11.74
N GLY A 58 0.13 -0.89 13.08
CA GLY A 58 0.05 0.33 13.88
C GLY A 58 1.20 1.30 13.61
N LEU A 59 2.42 0.79 13.40
CA LEU A 59 3.59 1.62 13.08
C LEU A 59 3.43 2.33 11.73
N PHE A 60 2.86 1.65 10.75
CA PHE A 60 2.56 2.25 9.44
C PHE A 60 1.44 3.29 9.54
N LEU A 61 0.39 3.02 10.32
CA LEU A 61 -0.69 3.99 10.56
C LEU A 61 -0.18 5.29 11.17
N ASP A 62 0.72 5.18 12.14
CA ASP A 62 1.25 6.33 12.88
C ASP A 62 2.36 7.05 12.11
N GLY A 63 3.12 6.31 11.30
CA GLY A 63 4.36 6.80 10.72
C GLY A 63 4.23 7.29 9.27
N LEU A 64 3.22 6.87 8.51
CA LEU A 64 3.00 7.39 7.16
C LEU A 64 2.64 8.87 7.19
N SER A 65 3.09 9.61 6.18
CA SER A 65 2.79 11.04 6.07
C SER A 65 1.28 11.27 5.96
N LEU A 66 0.83 12.45 6.40
CA LEU A 66 -0.59 12.84 6.44
C LEU A 66 -1.29 12.78 5.07
N ASP A 67 -0.54 12.87 3.99
CA ASP A 67 -1.04 12.74 2.61
C ASP A 67 -1.23 11.28 2.19
N SER A 68 -0.79 10.36 3.03
CA SER A 68 -0.92 8.92 2.81
C SER A 68 -2.11 8.39 3.56
N TRP A 69 -2.76 7.41 2.96
CA TRP A 69 -3.95 6.83 3.53
C TRP A 69 -3.80 5.32 3.70
N LEU A 70 -4.03 4.88 4.92
CA LEU A 70 -4.27 3.48 5.27
C LEU A 70 -5.62 3.35 5.97
N PRO A 71 -6.36 2.26 5.77
CA PRO A 71 -7.54 1.97 6.57
C PRO A 71 -7.24 1.97 8.06
N ALA A 72 -8.20 2.42 8.89
CA ALA A 72 -8.03 2.39 10.33
C ALA A 72 -7.93 0.96 10.90
N SER A 73 -8.50 -0.03 10.21
CA SER A 73 -8.43 -1.43 10.61
C SER A 73 -7.56 -2.27 9.68
N TYR A 74 -6.80 -3.17 10.28
CA TYR A 74 -5.97 -4.14 9.56
C TYR A 74 -6.81 -5.06 8.65
N GLU A 75 -7.99 -5.46 9.10
CA GLU A 75 -8.90 -6.31 8.34
C GLU A 75 -9.34 -5.64 7.04
N THR A 76 -9.74 -4.38 7.13
CA THR A 76 -10.12 -3.59 5.95
C THR A 76 -8.94 -3.46 4.97
N TRP A 77 -7.74 -3.20 5.50
CA TRP A 77 -6.55 -3.14 4.66
C TRP A 77 -6.25 -4.47 3.97
N MET A 78 -6.42 -5.60 4.66
CA MET A 78 -6.24 -6.93 4.08
C MET A 78 -7.25 -7.21 2.96
N ASP A 79 -8.51 -6.81 3.15
CA ASP A 79 -9.55 -7.00 2.13
C ASP A 79 -9.28 -6.15 0.88
N GLU A 80 -8.83 -4.92 1.06
CA GLU A 80 -8.41 -4.05 -0.04
C GLU A 80 -7.17 -4.57 -0.77
N THR A 81 -6.19 -5.09 -0.02
CA THR A 81 -5.01 -5.72 -0.60
C THR A 81 -5.38 -6.96 -1.44
N ARG A 82 -6.32 -7.79 -0.97
CA ARG A 82 -6.85 -8.92 -1.76
C ARG A 82 -7.53 -8.44 -3.04
N ALA A 83 -8.35 -7.40 -2.93
CA ALA A 83 -9.02 -6.80 -4.10
C ALA A 83 -8.01 -6.25 -5.12
N LEU A 84 -6.92 -5.65 -4.64
CA LEU A 84 -5.81 -5.17 -5.48
C LEU A 84 -5.11 -6.32 -6.22
N HIS A 85 -4.85 -7.44 -5.55
CA HIS A 85 -4.31 -8.64 -6.20
C HIS A 85 -5.23 -9.17 -7.30
N VAL A 86 -6.54 -9.21 -7.04
CA VAL A 86 -7.54 -9.64 -8.05
C VAL A 86 -7.55 -8.68 -9.24
N HIS A 87 -7.50 -7.37 -8.99
CA HIS A 87 -7.46 -6.35 -10.03
C HIS A 87 -6.26 -6.52 -10.96
N TYR A 88 -5.05 -6.65 -10.42
CA TYR A 88 -3.85 -6.85 -11.22
C TYR A 88 -3.87 -8.17 -12.01
N ARG A 89 -4.35 -9.27 -11.41
CA ARG A 89 -4.47 -10.55 -12.12
C ARG A 89 -5.44 -10.48 -13.31
N LYS A 90 -6.57 -9.79 -13.15
CA LYS A 90 -7.53 -9.53 -14.24
C LYS A 90 -6.92 -8.70 -15.36
N SER A 91 -5.94 -7.85 -15.03
CA SER A 91 -5.18 -7.05 -16.00
C SER A 91 -4.00 -7.79 -16.62
N GLY A 92 -3.85 -9.10 -16.37
CA GLY A 92 -2.82 -9.94 -16.99
C GLY A 92 -1.48 -9.95 -16.25
N PHE A 93 -1.41 -9.43 -15.02
CA PHE A 93 -0.19 -9.47 -14.21
C PHE A 93 -0.18 -10.67 -13.25
N ARG A 94 1.01 -11.16 -12.94
CA ARG A 94 1.24 -11.95 -11.73
C ARG A 94 1.34 -11.03 -10.54
N THR A 95 0.89 -11.46 -9.37
CA THR A 95 1.04 -10.69 -8.14
C THR A 95 1.59 -11.56 -7.05
N GLU A 96 2.56 -11.04 -6.30
CA GLU A 96 3.14 -11.71 -5.15
C GLU A 96 3.18 -10.75 -3.95
N PRO A 97 2.82 -11.22 -2.76
CA PRO A 97 2.96 -10.43 -1.54
C PRO A 97 4.43 -10.37 -1.13
N VAL A 98 4.89 -9.19 -0.71
CA VAL A 98 6.22 -8.98 -0.13
C VAL A 98 6.07 -8.43 1.27
N ILE A 99 6.58 -9.16 2.25
CA ILE A 99 6.57 -8.70 3.64
C ILE A 99 7.45 -7.46 3.75
N THR A 100 6.85 -6.37 4.20
CA THR A 100 7.50 -5.08 4.39
C THR A 100 7.49 -4.71 5.86
N SER A 101 8.67 -4.52 6.45
CA SER A 101 8.80 -4.01 7.81
C SER A 101 8.80 -2.49 7.82
N TRP A 102 8.25 -1.89 8.88
CA TRP A 102 8.29 -0.44 9.07
C TRP A 102 9.73 0.08 9.11
N HIS A 103 10.60 -0.57 9.85
CA HIS A 103 11.99 -0.16 9.98
C HIS A 103 12.73 -0.13 8.63
N GLY A 104 12.57 -1.18 7.83
CA GLY A 104 13.18 -1.27 6.50
C GLY A 104 12.67 -0.19 5.56
N PHE A 105 11.36 -0.01 5.52
CA PHE A 105 10.71 1.02 4.70
C PHE A 105 11.09 2.44 5.11
N PHE A 106 11.03 2.75 6.41
CA PHE A 106 11.38 4.07 6.92
C PHE A 106 12.84 4.42 6.69
N SER A 107 13.75 3.46 6.89
CA SER A 107 15.17 3.62 6.61
C SER A 107 15.42 3.88 5.12
N HIS A 108 14.67 3.21 4.23
CA HIS A 108 14.73 3.47 2.79
C HIS A 108 14.28 4.89 2.45
N ALA A 109 13.14 5.34 2.99
CA ALA A 109 12.64 6.69 2.80
C ALA A 109 13.67 7.74 3.25
N ARG A 110 14.23 7.59 4.46
CA ARG A 110 15.24 8.50 5.01
C ARG A 110 16.50 8.58 4.15
N ARG A 111 17.04 7.44 3.73
CA ARG A 111 18.27 7.40 2.91
C ARG A 111 18.08 8.10 1.56
N ASN A 112 16.87 8.11 1.04
CA ASN A 112 16.54 8.76 -0.23
C ASN A 112 16.00 10.20 -0.05
N GLY A 113 15.95 10.74 1.17
CA GLY A 113 15.42 12.06 1.46
C GLY A 113 13.93 12.20 1.11
N MET A 114 13.17 11.11 1.19
CA MET A 114 11.75 11.05 0.80
C MET A 114 10.86 10.92 2.03
N SER A 115 9.66 11.51 1.95
CA SER A 115 8.63 11.31 2.97
C SER A 115 8.06 9.89 2.86
N PRO A 116 7.77 9.22 4.00
CA PRO A 116 7.19 7.88 4.01
C PRO A 116 5.72 7.94 3.60
N THR A 117 5.45 7.78 2.31
CA THR A 117 4.11 7.77 1.72
C THR A 117 3.69 6.36 1.31
N TYR A 118 2.40 6.14 1.13
CA TYR A 118 1.89 4.87 0.61
C TYR A 118 2.40 4.60 -0.82
N ALA A 119 2.53 5.63 -1.65
CA ALA A 119 3.10 5.50 -2.99
C ALA A 119 4.55 5.02 -2.94
N LEU A 120 5.36 5.55 -2.02
CA LEU A 120 6.74 5.11 -1.81
C LEU A 120 6.79 3.67 -1.28
N LEU A 121 5.86 3.28 -0.40
CA LEU A 121 5.75 1.90 0.08
C LEU A 121 5.53 0.90 -1.06
N THR A 122 4.70 1.26 -2.01
CA THR A 122 4.45 0.43 -3.21
C THR A 122 5.71 0.26 -4.05
N VAL A 123 6.45 1.34 -4.28
CA VAL A 123 7.73 1.30 -5.02
C VAL A 123 8.74 0.44 -4.27
N TYR A 124 8.85 0.63 -2.96
CA TYR A 124 9.75 -0.13 -2.10
C TYR A 124 9.46 -1.63 -2.11
N ALA A 125 8.18 -2.02 -2.00
CA ALA A 125 7.78 -3.42 -2.07
C ALA A 125 8.14 -4.07 -3.42
N ASN A 126 7.95 -3.36 -4.53
CA ASN A 126 8.36 -3.84 -5.84
C ASN A 126 9.88 -4.02 -5.93
N GLN A 127 10.66 -3.07 -5.44
CA GLN A 127 12.13 -3.19 -5.42
C GLN A 127 12.59 -4.39 -4.59
N LEU A 128 12.00 -4.60 -3.40
CA LEU A 128 12.30 -5.77 -2.57
C LEU A 128 11.99 -7.08 -3.28
N GLY A 129 10.82 -7.17 -3.91
CA GLY A 129 10.40 -8.35 -4.64
C GLY A 129 11.37 -8.70 -5.77
N TRP A 130 11.77 -7.73 -6.57
CA TRP A 130 12.77 -7.92 -7.62
C TRP A 130 14.12 -8.37 -7.10
N LEU A 131 14.60 -7.80 -6.00
CA LEU A 131 15.85 -8.17 -5.37
C LEU A 131 15.83 -9.61 -4.83
N HIS A 132 14.69 -10.05 -4.29
CA HIS A 132 14.53 -11.43 -3.81
C HIS A 132 14.56 -12.43 -4.97
N THR A 133 13.86 -12.16 -6.05
CA THR A 133 13.82 -13.02 -7.23
C THR A 133 15.20 -13.13 -7.87
N ALA A 134 15.89 -12.02 -8.07
CA ALA A 134 17.24 -12.01 -8.65
C ALA A 134 18.27 -12.81 -7.84
N ARG A 135 18.07 -12.97 -6.53
CA ARG A 135 18.95 -13.78 -5.67
C ARG A 135 18.65 -15.29 -5.73
N GLN A 136 17.45 -15.66 -6.14
CA GLN A 136 17.05 -17.06 -6.26
C GLN A 136 17.46 -17.66 -7.61
N ASP A 137 17.58 -16.82 -8.63
CA ASP A 137 17.94 -17.23 -9.99
C ASP A 137 19.46 -17.25 -10.26
N GLY A 138 20.26 -16.85 -9.28
CA GLY A 138 21.74 -16.84 -9.34
C GLY A 138 22.36 -17.94 -8.49
#